data_03ff88fa5a0ef3966439e13060a759b8
#
_entry.id   03ff88fa5a0ef3966439e13060a759b8
#
_cell.length_a   1.000
_cell.length_b   1.000
_cell.length_c   1.000
_cell.angle_alpha   90.00
_cell.angle_beta   90.00
_cell.angle_gamma   90.00
#
_symmetry.space_group_name_H-M   'P 1'
#
loop_
_entity.id
_entity.type
_entity.pdbx_description
1 polymer ?
#
loop_
_entity_poly.entity_id
_entity_poly.type
_entity_poly.pdbx_seq_one_letter_code
_entity_poly.pdbx_strand_id
1 'polypeptide(L)'
;MSSLLHQEIESKIQGRIEEGNYIDIPFSITENIKQPLRDYQNKALENLIYFMEINKKYQALENKHLLFHMATGSGKTNIIASTILYLYEKGYRNFLFFVHSNTILEKTKENFLNPNASKYLFNKTIRQ
;
A
#
# COMPACT_ATOMS: atom_id res chain seq x y z
N MET A 1 15.93 -3.88 24.29
CA MET A 1 15.92 -3.19 22.99
C MET A 1 14.52 -3.27 22.39
N SER A 2 13.98 -2.15 21.97
CA SER A 2 12.75 -2.17 21.20
C SER A 2 13.04 -2.72 19.80
N SER A 3 12.31 -3.73 19.37
CA SER A 3 12.37 -4.21 17.98
C SER A 3 11.82 -3.14 17.03
N LEU A 4 12.36 -3.09 15.82
CA LEU A 4 11.81 -2.21 14.80
C LEU A 4 10.39 -2.68 14.44
N LEU A 5 9.49 -1.74 14.15
CA LEU A 5 8.08 -2.04 13.86
C LEU A 5 7.91 -3.11 12.78
N HIS A 6 8.69 -3.03 11.69
CA HIS A 6 8.59 -4.03 10.62
C HIS A 6 8.98 -5.44 11.07
N GLN A 7 9.98 -5.56 11.95
CA GLN A 7 10.40 -6.86 12.50
C GLN A 7 9.33 -7.47 13.40
N GLU A 8 8.69 -6.64 14.22
CA GLU A 8 7.57 -7.07 15.07
C GLU A 8 6.40 -7.56 14.22
N ILE A 9 6.01 -6.78 13.22
CA ILE A 9 4.90 -7.12 12.32
C ILE A 9 5.23 -8.40 11.52
N GLU A 10 6.40 -8.51 10.93
CA GLU A 10 6.80 -9.69 10.15
C GLU A 10 6.80 -10.96 11.00
N SER A 11 7.29 -10.88 12.23
CA SER A 11 7.26 -12.00 13.17
C SER A 11 5.83 -12.44 13.50
N LYS A 12 4.92 -11.51 13.72
CA LYS A 12 3.50 -11.79 13.98
C LYS A 12 2.79 -12.37 12.76
N ILE A 13 3.08 -11.87 11.57
CA ILE A 13 2.54 -12.41 10.32
C ILE A 13 3.04 -13.82 10.09
N GLN A 14 4.33 -14.08 10.32
CA GLN A 14 4.90 -15.43 10.18
C GLN A 14 4.23 -16.43 11.12
N GLY A 15 4.00 -16.05 12.38
CA GLY A 15 3.26 -16.88 13.34
C GLY A 15 1.84 -17.22 12.86
N ARG A 16 1.15 -16.26 12.25
CA ARG A 16 -0.18 -16.48 11.66
C ARG A 16 -0.14 -17.43 10.47
N ILE A 17 0.87 -17.32 9.62
CA ILE A 17 1.07 -18.23 8.48
C ILE A 17 1.28 -19.67 8.96
N GLU A 18 2.06 -19.87 10.01
CA GLU A 18 2.29 -21.18 10.62
C GLU A 18 1.00 -21.80 11.19
N GLU A 19 0.05 -20.96 11.61
CA GLU A 19 -1.29 -21.36 12.05
C GLU A 19 -2.30 -21.50 10.90
N GLY A 20 -1.88 -21.26 9.65
CA GLY A 20 -2.74 -21.30 8.47
C GLY A 20 -3.56 -20.02 8.21
N ASN A 21 -3.28 -18.95 8.93
CA ASN A 21 -3.97 -17.66 8.82
C ASN A 21 -3.17 -16.69 7.95
N TYR A 22 -3.41 -16.71 6.66
CA TYR A 22 -2.77 -15.81 5.70
C TYR A 22 -3.42 -14.43 5.69
N ILE A 23 -2.65 -13.42 5.27
CA ILE A 23 -3.19 -12.08 4.99
C ILE A 23 -3.35 -11.97 3.47
N ASP A 24 -4.58 -11.83 3.04
CA ASP A 24 -4.89 -11.70 1.63
C ASP A 24 -4.87 -10.24 1.20
N ILE A 25 -4.20 -9.96 0.09
CA ILE A 25 -4.29 -8.67 -0.57
C ILE A 25 -5.68 -8.57 -1.22
N PRO A 26 -6.46 -7.52 -0.91
CA PRO A 26 -7.79 -7.38 -1.46
C PRO A 26 -7.82 -7.44 -2.98
N PHE A 27 -8.79 -8.15 -3.51
CA PHE A 27 -8.98 -8.31 -4.96
C PHE A 27 -9.17 -6.97 -5.67
N SER A 28 -9.79 -6.00 -5.00
CA SER A 28 -9.91 -4.63 -5.48
C SER A 28 -8.57 -3.97 -5.84
N ILE A 29 -7.50 -4.33 -5.14
CA ILE A 29 -6.15 -3.86 -5.45
C ILE A 29 -5.59 -4.61 -6.64
N THR A 30 -5.55 -5.94 -6.58
CA THR A 30 -4.92 -6.77 -7.60
C THR A 30 -5.61 -6.65 -8.97
N GLU A 31 -6.91 -6.40 -8.99
CA GLU A 31 -7.68 -6.19 -10.20
C GLU A 31 -7.46 -4.80 -10.82
N ASN A 32 -7.25 -3.78 -9.99
CA ASN A 32 -7.21 -2.39 -10.46
C ASN A 32 -5.80 -1.84 -10.71
N ILE A 33 -4.77 -2.46 -10.15
CA ILE A 33 -3.38 -2.09 -10.43
C ILE A 33 -2.94 -2.74 -11.74
N LYS A 34 -2.42 -1.93 -12.66
CA LYS A 34 -2.05 -2.37 -14.00
C LYS A 34 -0.91 -3.38 -14.02
N GLN A 35 0.11 -3.17 -13.19
CA GLN A 35 1.26 -4.06 -13.11
C GLN A 35 1.15 -4.98 -11.88
N PRO A 36 1.38 -6.29 -12.03
CA PRO A 36 1.38 -7.20 -10.89
C PRO A 36 2.34 -6.73 -9.80
N LEU A 37 1.90 -6.88 -8.56
CA LEU A 37 2.73 -6.55 -7.40
C LEU A 37 3.89 -7.55 -7.28
N ARG A 38 5.08 -7.04 -7.00
CA ARG A 38 6.26 -7.85 -6.68
C ARG A 38 6.16 -8.38 -5.24
N ASP A 39 6.91 -9.43 -4.91
CA ASP A 39 6.84 -10.07 -3.59
C ASP A 39 7.07 -9.09 -2.44
N TYR A 40 8.05 -8.19 -2.55
CA TYR A 40 8.30 -7.20 -1.50
C TYR A 40 7.20 -6.12 -1.43
N GLN A 41 6.50 -5.84 -2.51
CA GLN A 41 5.33 -4.96 -2.53
C GLN A 41 4.14 -5.63 -1.84
N ASN A 42 3.92 -6.91 -2.10
CA ASN A 42 2.92 -7.71 -1.38
C ASN A 42 3.20 -7.71 0.11
N LYS A 43 4.44 -7.93 0.53
CA LYS A 43 4.82 -7.88 1.95
C LYS A 43 4.55 -6.51 2.58
N ALA A 44 4.84 -5.42 1.86
CA ALA A 44 4.56 -4.07 2.35
C ALA A 44 3.05 -3.87 2.57
N LEU A 45 2.20 -4.35 1.67
CA LEU A 45 0.75 -4.28 1.81
C LEU A 45 0.22 -5.22 2.91
N GLU A 46 0.75 -6.41 3.03
CA GLU A 46 0.42 -7.31 4.14
C GLU A 46 0.72 -6.66 5.50
N ASN A 47 1.88 -6.02 5.63
CA ASN A 47 2.26 -5.28 6.82
C ASN A 47 1.29 -4.13 7.11
N LEU A 48 0.88 -3.41 6.07
CA LEU A 48 -0.12 -2.33 6.19
C LEU A 48 -1.46 -2.88 6.68
N ILE A 49 -1.95 -3.95 6.07
CA ILE A 49 -3.24 -4.57 6.43
C ILE A 49 -3.19 -5.10 7.86
N TYR A 50 -2.10 -5.74 8.25
CA TYR A 50 -1.90 -6.21 9.62
C TYR A 50 -1.97 -5.04 10.62
N PHE A 51 -1.29 -3.95 10.33
CA PHE A 51 -1.29 -2.76 11.17
C PHE A 51 -2.68 -2.10 11.26
N MET A 52 -3.38 -2.02 10.15
CA MET A 52 -4.67 -1.31 10.08
C MET A 52 -5.85 -2.13 10.61
N GLU A 53 -5.86 -3.45 10.42
CA GLU A 53 -7.06 -4.27 10.63
C GLU A 53 -6.91 -5.40 11.63
N ILE A 54 -5.72 -5.98 11.76
CA ILE A 54 -5.58 -7.26 12.48
C ILE A 54 -5.11 -7.05 13.90
N ASN A 55 -4.15 -6.18 14.13
CA ASN A 55 -3.61 -5.94 15.46
C ASN A 55 -4.40 -4.89 16.22
N LYS A 56 -5.09 -5.31 17.28
CA LYS A 56 -5.93 -4.42 18.11
C LYS A 56 -5.18 -3.25 18.73
N LYS A 57 -3.92 -3.45 19.10
CA LYS A 57 -3.05 -2.40 19.65
C LYS A 57 -2.87 -1.25 18.66
N TYR A 58 -2.63 -1.58 17.39
CA TYR A 58 -2.44 -0.58 16.35
C TYR A 58 -3.75 0.04 15.88
N GLN A 59 -4.83 -0.74 15.85
CA GLN A 59 -6.17 -0.22 15.55
C GLN A 59 -6.64 0.83 16.56
N ALA A 60 -6.27 0.68 17.82
CA ALA A 60 -6.63 1.60 18.90
C ALA A 60 -5.89 2.95 18.85
N LEU A 61 -4.86 3.09 18.01
CA LEU A 61 -4.15 4.35 17.84
C LEU A 61 -5.06 5.41 17.22
N GLU A 62 -5.20 6.54 17.89
CA GLU A 62 -5.98 7.68 17.41
C GLU A 62 -5.39 8.25 16.12
N ASN A 63 -4.07 8.46 16.11
CA ASN A 63 -3.34 8.93 14.95
C ASN A 63 -2.35 7.86 14.48
N LYS A 64 -2.45 7.48 13.22
CA LYS A 64 -1.59 6.47 12.62
C LYS A 64 -0.56 7.11 11.69
N HIS A 65 0.71 6.89 11.98
CA HIS A 65 1.83 7.33 11.17
C HIS A 65 2.63 6.12 10.73
N LEU A 66 2.78 5.94 9.42
CA LEU A 66 3.52 4.84 8.83
C LEU A 66 4.55 5.36 7.84
N LEU A 67 5.73 4.78 7.88
CA LEU A 67 6.81 5.03 6.93
C LEU A 67 7.10 3.77 6.12
N PHE A 68 6.99 3.88 4.79
CA PHE A 68 7.47 2.86 3.86
C PHE A 68 8.87 3.26 3.39
N HIS A 69 9.88 2.58 3.88
CA HIS A 69 11.27 2.83 3.46
C HIS A 69 11.64 1.83 2.36
N MET A 70 11.70 2.30 1.13
CA MET A 70 11.93 1.48 -0.06
C MET A 70 13.02 2.09 -0.93
N ALA A 71 13.81 1.24 -1.58
CA ALA A 71 14.86 1.67 -2.48
C ALA A 71 14.32 2.41 -3.72
N THR A 72 15.14 3.26 -4.31
CA THR A 72 14.83 3.91 -5.59
C THR A 72 14.62 2.86 -6.68
N GLY A 73 13.56 3.02 -7.49
CA GLY A 73 13.20 2.07 -8.52
C GLY A 73 12.44 0.83 -8.04
N SER A 74 12.07 0.78 -6.75
CA SER A 74 11.32 -0.35 -6.17
C SER A 74 9.81 -0.31 -6.42
N GLY A 75 9.30 0.71 -7.13
CA GLY A 75 7.88 0.83 -7.41
C GLY A 75 7.08 1.44 -6.25
N LYS A 76 7.64 2.43 -5.57
CA LYS A 76 6.95 3.16 -4.48
C LYS A 76 5.60 3.72 -4.90
N THR A 77 5.50 4.23 -6.13
CA THR A 77 4.26 4.79 -6.67
C THR A 77 3.16 3.73 -6.74
N ASN A 78 3.53 2.49 -7.06
CA ASN A 78 2.60 1.36 -7.09
C ASN A 78 2.06 1.04 -5.68
N ILE A 79 2.92 1.14 -4.66
CA ILE A 79 2.51 0.98 -3.26
C ILE A 79 1.58 2.13 -2.83
N ILE A 80 1.87 3.36 -3.23
CA ILE A 80 0.99 4.51 -2.94
C ILE A 80 -0.38 4.30 -3.56
N ALA A 81 -0.42 3.91 -4.84
CA ALA A 81 -1.68 3.63 -5.54
C ALA A 81 -2.47 2.49 -4.87
N SER A 82 -1.80 1.41 -4.51
CA SER A 82 -2.41 0.27 -3.82
C SER A 82 -2.95 0.66 -2.44
N THR A 83 -2.20 1.46 -1.70
CA THR A 83 -2.61 1.97 -0.38
C THR A 83 -3.85 2.87 -0.50
N ILE A 84 -3.90 3.73 -1.51
CA ILE A 84 -5.08 4.58 -1.77
C ILE A 84 -6.31 3.71 -2.08
N LEU A 85 -6.18 2.70 -2.94
CA LEU A 85 -7.27 1.77 -3.24
C LEU A 85 -7.76 1.05 -1.99
N TYR A 86 -6.85 0.56 -1.17
CA TYR A 86 -7.17 -0.09 0.09
C TYR A 86 -7.93 0.83 1.04
N LEU A 87 -7.42 2.03 1.26
CA LEU A 87 -8.06 2.99 2.15
C LEU A 87 -9.40 3.49 1.60
N TYR A 88 -9.51 3.64 0.29
CA TYR A 88 -10.78 3.99 -0.36
C TYR A 88 -11.86 2.93 -0.09
N GLU A 89 -11.51 1.65 -0.20
CA GLU A 89 -12.40 0.53 0.14
C GLU A 89 -12.82 0.57 1.61
N LYS A 90 -11.95 1.04 2.50
CA LYS A 90 -12.24 1.21 3.94
C LYS A 90 -13.08 2.46 4.26
N GLY A 91 -13.43 3.25 3.27
CA GLY A 91 -14.31 4.42 3.43
C GLY A 91 -13.61 5.77 3.42
N TYR A 92 -12.29 5.82 3.30
CA TYR A 92 -11.56 7.08 3.18
C TYR A 92 -11.82 7.71 1.81
N ARG A 93 -12.04 9.02 1.75
CA ARG A 93 -12.39 9.74 0.51
C ARG A 93 -11.45 10.90 0.18
N ASN A 94 -10.69 11.37 1.16
CA ASN A 94 -9.80 12.51 0.99
C ASN A 94 -8.35 12.07 1.14
N PHE A 95 -7.56 12.27 0.09
CA PHE A 95 -6.15 11.91 0.06
C PHE A 95 -5.33 13.13 -0.30
N LEU A 96 -4.29 13.39 0.47
CA LEU A 96 -3.35 14.48 0.22
C LEU A 96 -1.97 13.89 -0.12
N PHE A 97 -1.40 14.36 -1.19
CA PHE A 97 -0.11 13.90 -1.68
C PHE A 97 0.89 15.06 -1.74
N PHE A 98 1.98 14.91 -1.03
CA PHE A 98 3.03 15.92 -0.96
C PHE A 98 4.34 15.39 -1.54
N VAL A 99 4.97 16.17 -2.39
CA VAL A 99 6.30 15.90 -2.96
C VAL A 99 7.14 17.17 -2.94
N HIS A 100 8.45 17.00 -2.98
CA HIS A 100 9.41 18.12 -2.88
C HIS A 100 9.69 18.83 -4.20
N SER A 101 9.17 18.34 -5.32
CA SER A 101 9.52 18.83 -6.66
C SER A 101 8.30 18.88 -7.57
N ASN A 102 8.14 19.99 -8.29
CA ASN A 102 7.08 20.14 -9.29
C ASN A 102 7.19 19.11 -10.43
N THR A 103 8.41 18.76 -10.82
CA THR A 103 8.65 17.74 -11.86
C THR A 103 8.11 16.38 -11.41
N ILE A 104 8.35 15.99 -10.16
CA ILE A 104 7.84 14.75 -9.59
C ILE A 104 6.31 14.81 -9.46
N LEU A 105 5.77 15.95 -9.04
CA LEU A 105 4.34 16.17 -8.92
C LEU A 105 3.63 15.95 -10.27
N GLU A 106 4.13 16.57 -11.32
CA GLU A 106 3.53 16.45 -12.67
C GLU A 106 3.62 15.01 -13.21
N LYS A 107 4.76 14.34 -13.04
CA LYS A 107 4.91 12.92 -13.42
C LYS A 107 3.96 12.02 -12.65
N THR A 108 3.82 12.24 -11.36
CA THR A 108 2.91 11.45 -10.50
C THR A 108 1.47 11.69 -10.91
N LYS A 109 1.09 12.94 -11.10
CA LYS A 109 -0.24 13.32 -11.58
C LYS A 109 -0.57 12.64 -12.91
N GLU A 110 0.37 12.65 -13.86
CA GLU A 110 0.23 11.98 -15.15
C GLU A 110 -0.03 10.47 -14.97
N ASN A 111 0.75 9.81 -14.13
CA ASN A 111 0.63 8.37 -13.88
C ASN A 111 -0.68 7.98 -13.16
N PHE A 112 -1.23 8.87 -12.35
CA PHE A 112 -2.49 8.64 -11.66
C PHE A 112 -3.73 8.97 -12.49
N LEU A 113 -3.64 9.99 -13.34
CA LEU A 113 -4.84 10.57 -13.97
C LEU A 113 -4.94 10.34 -15.47
N ASN A 114 -3.84 10.10 -16.17
CA ASN A 114 -3.86 9.94 -17.63
C ASN A 114 -3.82 8.48 -18.05
N PRO A 115 -4.96 7.89 -18.50
CA PRO A 115 -5.01 6.50 -18.94
C PRO A 115 -4.13 6.18 -20.16
N ASN A 116 -3.70 7.18 -20.89
CA ASN A 116 -2.83 7.04 -22.06
C ASN A 116 -1.34 7.17 -21.72
N ALA A 117 -1.00 7.53 -20.48
CA ALA A 117 0.39 7.59 -20.04
C ALA A 117 1.01 6.19 -20.04
N SER A 118 2.26 6.07 -20.48
CA SER A 118 2.97 4.77 -20.54
C SER A 118 3.11 4.12 -19.16
N LYS A 119 3.18 4.92 -18.12
CA LYS A 119 3.30 4.49 -16.71
C LYS A 119 2.02 4.67 -15.91
N TYR A 120 0.87 4.73 -16.58
CA TYR A 120 -0.41 4.78 -15.89
C TYR A 120 -0.57 3.60 -14.94
N LEU A 121 -0.97 3.88 -13.71
CA LEU A 121 -0.90 2.93 -12.59
C LEU A 121 -2.07 1.94 -12.55
N PHE A 122 -3.22 2.32 -13.09
CA PHE A 122 -4.44 1.55 -12.94
C PHE A 122 -4.83 0.83 -14.24
N ASN A 123 -5.65 -0.19 -14.13
CA ASN A 123 -6.34 -0.75 -15.27
C ASN A 123 -7.34 0.28 -15.83
N LYS A 124 -7.51 0.30 -17.15
CA LYS A 124 -8.38 1.29 -17.83
C LYS A 124 -9.83 1.24 -17.37
N THR A 125 -10.25 0.12 -16.83
CA THR A 125 -11.59 -0.08 -16.29
C THR A 125 -11.46 -0.35 -14.79
N ILE A 126 -11.40 0.72 -13.99
CA ILE A 126 -11.53 0.57 -12.54
C ILE A 126 -13.00 0.23 -12.29
N ARG A 127 -13.25 -0.98 -11.87
CA ARG A 127 -14.58 -1.37 -11.42
C ARG A 127 -14.77 -0.87 -9.99
N GLN A 128 -15.69 0.02 -9.86
CA GLN A 128 -16.15 0.50 -8.55
C GLN A 128 -16.98 -0.57 -7.85
#